data_509682df218460252c311763fdf436b2
#
_entry.id   509682df218460252c311763fdf436b2
#
_cell.length_a   1.000
_cell.length_b   1.000
_cell.length_c   1.000
_cell.angle_alpha   90.00
_cell.angle_beta   90.00
_cell.angle_gamma   90.00
#
_symmetry.space_group_name_H-M   'P 1'
#
loop_
_entity.id
_entity.type
_entity.pdbx_description
1 polymer ?
#
loop_
_entity_poly.entity_id
_entity_poly.type
_entity_poly.pdbx_seq_one_letter_code
_entity_poly.pdbx_strand_id
1 'polypeptide(L)'
;MKKLHVLKCKNDTSRSEEITCLEVKKIHTNKNNINNTELSNTESNLILSENDGMGSEVEAYTELIKENLEWDLFREYYPYEQELLDGIFDLILETVLCKSESIVIASNRYPTAVVKSKFLKLNSSHIEYVIDCFKANTTKVHNIKKYLLATLFNAPTTMSGYYQAEVNHDFPQFAVKSN
;
A
#
# COMPACT_ATOMS: atom_id res chain seq x y z
N MET A 1 -57.30 7.30 -16.36
CA MET A 1 -56.35 6.23 -16.44
C MET A 1 -55.08 6.74 -17.10
N LYS A 2 -54.01 7.05 -16.33
CA LYS A 2 -52.70 7.49 -16.84
C LYS A 2 -51.73 6.32 -16.76
N LYS A 3 -51.18 5.89 -17.90
CA LYS A 3 -50.22 4.83 -18.01
C LYS A 3 -48.85 5.33 -17.58
N LEU A 4 -48.23 4.68 -16.61
CA LEU A 4 -46.84 4.88 -16.19
C LEU A 4 -45.91 4.14 -17.17
N HIS A 5 -45.02 4.90 -17.80
CA HIS A 5 -43.90 4.37 -18.60
C HIS A 5 -42.76 3.97 -17.65
N VAL A 6 -42.44 2.70 -17.62
CA VAL A 6 -41.24 2.18 -16.93
C VAL A 6 -40.07 2.30 -17.89
N LEU A 7 -39.08 3.13 -17.51
CA LEU A 7 -37.80 3.23 -18.21
C LEU A 7 -36.90 2.08 -17.80
N LYS A 8 -36.55 1.24 -18.76
CA LYS A 8 -35.70 0.07 -18.63
C LYS A 8 -34.23 0.52 -18.71
N CYS A 9 -33.52 0.52 -17.59
CA CYS A 9 -32.07 0.75 -17.59
C CYS A 9 -31.36 -0.42 -18.27
N LYS A 10 -30.59 -0.11 -19.31
CA LYS A 10 -29.69 -1.06 -19.97
C LYS A 10 -28.43 -1.20 -19.12
N ASN A 11 -28.08 -2.43 -18.79
CA ASN A 11 -26.81 -2.78 -18.20
C ASN A 11 -25.70 -2.62 -19.23
N ASP A 12 -24.81 -1.68 -19.00
CA ASP A 12 -23.56 -1.60 -19.75
C ASP A 12 -22.52 -2.51 -19.09
N THR A 13 -22.04 -3.43 -19.87
CA THR A 13 -21.06 -4.44 -19.58
C THR A 13 -19.70 -3.80 -19.31
N SER A 14 -19.15 -4.02 -18.12
CA SER A 14 -17.80 -3.58 -17.76
C SER A 14 -16.75 -4.35 -18.56
N ARG A 15 -15.98 -3.62 -19.34
CA ARG A 15 -14.82 -4.05 -20.08
C ARG A 15 -13.64 -4.26 -19.13
N SER A 16 -13.12 -5.48 -19.06
CA SER A 16 -11.88 -5.81 -18.39
C SER A 16 -10.70 -5.23 -19.16
N GLU A 17 -9.99 -4.27 -18.57
CA GLU A 17 -8.71 -3.80 -19.13
C GLU A 17 -7.57 -4.62 -18.55
N GLU A 18 -6.89 -5.37 -19.42
CA GLU A 18 -5.62 -6.03 -19.17
C GLU A 18 -4.53 -4.97 -18.95
N ILE A 19 -3.79 -5.12 -17.84
CA ILE A 19 -2.59 -4.32 -17.58
C ILE A 19 -1.43 -5.01 -18.30
N THR A 20 -1.15 -4.61 -19.53
CA THR A 20 0.08 -4.91 -20.23
C THR A 20 1.16 -3.90 -19.81
N CYS A 21 2.30 -4.41 -19.37
CA CYS A 21 3.54 -3.64 -19.24
C CYS A 21 3.92 -3.12 -20.63
N LEU A 22 3.86 -1.81 -20.85
CA LEU A 22 4.29 -1.19 -22.09
C LEU A 22 5.72 -0.65 -22.00
N GLU A 23 6.44 -0.99 -23.05
CA GLU A 23 7.82 -0.69 -23.39
C GLU A 23 8.26 0.77 -23.18
N VAL A 24 9.49 0.88 -22.68
CA VAL A 24 10.22 2.14 -22.51
C VAL A 24 10.75 2.60 -23.86
N LYS A 25 10.28 3.73 -24.39
CA LYS A 25 10.99 4.52 -25.39
C LYS A 25 11.90 5.52 -24.72
N LYS A 26 13.20 5.41 -25.03
CA LYS A 26 14.27 6.33 -24.66
C LYS A 26 13.96 7.75 -25.13
N ILE A 27 14.05 8.73 -24.24
CA ILE A 27 14.23 10.14 -24.60
C ILE A 27 15.35 10.75 -23.76
N HIS A 28 16.16 11.52 -24.44
CA HIS A 28 17.44 12.10 -24.07
C HIS A 28 17.45 13.00 -22.85
N THR A 29 18.61 12.96 -22.19
CA THR A 29 19.17 13.88 -21.17
C THR A 29 18.95 15.36 -21.48
N ASN A 30 18.55 16.12 -20.47
CA ASN A 30 18.99 17.53 -20.34
C ASN A 30 19.42 17.84 -18.93
N LYS A 31 20.65 18.34 -18.82
CA LYS A 31 21.30 18.81 -17.59
C LYS A 31 20.74 20.19 -17.24
N ASN A 32 20.27 20.39 -16.05
CA ASN A 32 20.37 21.72 -15.40
C ASN A 32 20.53 21.58 -13.89
N ASN A 33 21.64 22.12 -13.49
CA ASN A 33 22.12 22.45 -12.18
C ASN A 33 21.21 23.48 -11.50
N ILE A 34 20.93 23.38 -10.19
CA ILE A 34 20.74 24.54 -9.27
C ILE A 34 20.55 24.05 -7.81
N ASN A 35 21.56 24.38 -7.00
CA ASN A 35 21.59 24.92 -5.63
C ASN A 35 20.72 24.38 -4.49
N ASN A 36 21.44 23.85 -3.51
CA ASN A 36 21.41 24.06 -2.05
C ASN A 36 20.19 24.78 -1.43
N THR A 37 19.51 24.06 -0.55
CA THR A 37 19.06 24.61 0.72
C THR A 37 19.18 23.51 1.78
N GLU A 38 19.99 23.80 2.79
CA GLU A 38 20.24 22.95 3.96
C GLU A 38 18.99 22.78 4.81
N LEU A 39 18.65 21.55 5.16
CA LEU A 39 17.85 21.26 6.34
C LEU A 39 18.25 19.89 6.91
N SER A 40 19.00 20.01 7.97
CA SER A 40 19.13 19.14 9.15
C SER A 40 19.17 17.62 8.96
N ASN A 41 20.36 17.11 9.15
CA ASN A 41 20.83 15.76 9.29
C ASN A 41 20.04 14.90 10.26
N THR A 42 19.57 13.76 9.75
CA THR A 42 19.79 12.47 10.39
C THR A 42 20.38 11.58 9.29
N GLU A 43 21.68 11.61 9.19
CA GLU A 43 22.46 10.80 8.25
C GLU A 43 22.49 9.36 8.75
N SER A 44 21.65 8.51 8.14
CA SER A 44 22.02 7.12 7.96
C SER A 44 22.85 7.08 6.68
N ASN A 45 24.16 7.07 6.85
CA ASN A 45 25.18 7.11 5.80
C ASN A 45 25.20 5.76 5.06
N LEU A 46 24.30 5.55 4.09
CA LEU A 46 24.39 4.48 3.13
C LEU A 46 25.32 4.90 2.00
N ILE A 47 26.61 4.59 2.16
CA ILE A 47 27.60 4.70 1.09
C ILE A 47 27.29 3.63 0.05
N LEU A 48 26.54 4.00 -0.99
CA LEU A 48 26.31 3.16 -2.18
C LEU A 48 27.52 3.27 -3.12
N SER A 49 28.29 2.22 -3.18
CA SER A 49 29.33 2.00 -4.17
C SER A 49 28.70 1.67 -5.53
N GLU A 50 29.03 2.45 -6.57
CA GLU A 50 28.41 2.51 -7.89
C GLU A 50 28.77 1.35 -8.84
N ASN A 51 28.74 0.07 -8.45
CA ASN A 51 29.02 -0.97 -9.45
C ASN A 51 28.25 -2.31 -9.33
N ASP A 52 27.27 -2.42 -8.39
CA ASP A 52 26.35 -3.56 -8.32
C ASP A 52 24.92 -3.09 -7.97
N GLY A 53 24.50 -2.00 -8.59
CA GLY A 53 23.47 -1.09 -8.10
C GLY A 53 22.08 -1.69 -7.86
N MET A 54 21.70 -2.84 -8.41
CA MET A 54 20.34 -3.36 -8.28
C MET A 54 20.20 -4.38 -7.15
N GLY A 55 21.20 -5.23 -6.93
CA GLY A 55 21.22 -6.19 -5.82
C GLY A 55 21.28 -5.49 -4.48
N SER A 56 22.19 -4.52 -4.35
CA SER A 56 22.39 -3.72 -3.13
C SER A 56 21.15 -2.87 -2.75
N GLU A 57 20.42 -2.31 -3.73
CA GLU A 57 19.20 -1.55 -3.46
C GLU A 57 18.08 -2.46 -2.93
N VAL A 58 17.89 -3.62 -3.54
CA VAL A 58 16.90 -4.63 -3.11
C VAL A 58 17.20 -5.11 -1.70
N GLU A 59 18.46 -5.46 -1.42
CA GLU A 59 18.91 -5.90 -0.10
C GLU A 59 18.67 -4.82 0.96
N ALA A 60 19.06 -3.57 0.68
CA ALA A 60 18.89 -2.46 1.61
C ALA A 60 17.41 -2.20 1.96
N TYR A 61 16.51 -2.22 0.97
CA TYR A 61 15.08 -2.09 1.27
C TYR A 61 14.50 -3.32 1.94
N THR A 62 14.97 -4.52 1.63
CA THR A 62 14.55 -5.74 2.31
C THR A 62 14.85 -5.67 3.79
N GLU A 63 16.08 -5.33 4.17
CA GLU A 63 16.47 -5.19 5.58
C GLU A 63 15.71 -4.06 6.28
N LEU A 64 15.56 -2.89 5.65
CA LEU A 64 14.81 -1.78 6.21
C LEU A 64 13.33 -2.15 6.46
N ILE A 65 12.70 -2.87 5.53
CA ILE A 65 11.31 -3.31 5.67
C ILE A 65 11.20 -4.34 6.78
N LYS A 66 12.14 -5.32 6.87
CA LYS A 66 12.16 -6.31 7.96
C LYS A 66 12.30 -5.64 9.33
N GLU A 67 13.19 -4.65 9.45
CA GLU A 67 13.38 -3.90 10.69
C GLU A 67 12.10 -3.14 11.08
N ASN A 68 11.50 -2.39 10.15
CA ASN A 68 10.29 -1.62 10.41
C ASN A 68 9.09 -2.49 10.81
N LEU A 69 9.00 -3.70 10.26
CA LEU A 69 7.92 -4.64 10.53
C LEU A 69 8.19 -5.57 11.72
N GLU A 70 9.41 -5.53 12.30
CA GLU A 70 9.86 -6.51 13.29
C GLU A 70 9.62 -7.95 12.77
N TRP A 71 10.01 -8.18 11.49
CA TRP A 71 9.50 -9.25 10.64
C TRP A 71 9.66 -10.65 11.23
N ASP A 72 10.82 -10.96 11.78
CA ASP A 72 11.09 -12.31 12.29
C ASP A 72 10.20 -12.62 13.51
N LEU A 73 10.07 -11.62 14.42
CA LEU A 73 9.21 -11.73 15.58
C LEU A 73 7.73 -11.81 15.18
N PHE A 74 7.33 -10.97 14.22
CA PHE A 74 5.96 -10.92 13.73
C PHE A 74 5.52 -12.24 13.09
N ARG A 75 6.40 -12.91 12.34
CA ARG A 75 6.12 -14.24 11.77
C ARG A 75 5.90 -15.33 12.82
N GLU A 76 6.54 -15.24 13.98
CA GLU A 76 6.32 -16.19 15.06
C GLU A 76 4.91 -16.10 15.65
N TYR A 77 4.30 -14.91 15.66
CA TYR A 77 2.92 -14.71 16.14
C TYR A 77 1.86 -15.22 15.16
N TYR A 78 2.17 -15.38 13.87
CA TYR A 78 1.23 -15.77 12.82
C TYR A 78 1.67 -17.04 12.09
N PRO A 79 1.77 -18.20 12.77
CA PRO A 79 2.32 -19.42 12.19
C PRO A 79 1.48 -20.01 11.05
N TYR A 80 0.18 -19.70 11.00
CA TYR A 80 -0.75 -20.22 10.00
C TYR A 80 -0.95 -19.32 8.80
N GLU A 81 -0.48 -18.09 8.85
CA GLU A 81 -0.66 -17.06 7.82
C GLU A 81 0.61 -16.79 7.01
N GLN A 82 1.60 -17.68 7.03
CA GLN A 82 2.91 -17.44 6.44
C GLN A 82 2.85 -17.07 4.95
N GLU A 83 2.02 -17.77 4.16
CA GLU A 83 1.86 -17.46 2.73
C GLU A 83 1.27 -16.05 2.50
N LEU A 84 0.32 -15.63 3.33
CA LEU A 84 -0.26 -14.29 3.26
C LEU A 84 0.77 -13.24 3.65
N LEU A 85 1.55 -13.51 4.69
CA LEU A 85 2.62 -12.61 5.16
C LEU A 85 3.70 -12.44 4.08
N ASP A 86 4.17 -13.53 3.50
CA ASP A 86 5.15 -13.49 2.42
C ASP A 86 4.63 -12.69 1.22
N GLY A 87 3.35 -12.89 0.85
CA GLY A 87 2.71 -12.11 -0.21
C GLY A 87 2.56 -10.62 0.12
N ILE A 88 2.33 -10.26 1.39
CA ILE A 88 2.30 -8.86 1.85
C ILE A 88 3.71 -8.26 1.80
N PHE A 89 4.71 -8.97 2.27
CA PHE A 89 6.11 -8.53 2.24
C PHE A 89 6.58 -8.26 0.82
N ASP A 90 6.37 -9.21 -0.09
CA ASP A 90 6.71 -9.08 -1.50
C ASP A 90 6.01 -7.88 -2.15
N LEU A 91 4.74 -7.66 -1.83
CA LEU A 91 3.98 -6.51 -2.34
C LEU A 91 4.53 -5.18 -1.83
N ILE A 92 4.97 -5.11 -0.58
CA ILE A 92 5.62 -3.92 -0.02
C ILE A 92 6.94 -3.65 -0.73
N LEU A 93 7.78 -4.67 -0.86
CA LEU A 93 9.09 -4.57 -1.51
C LEU A 93 8.95 -4.17 -2.99
N GLU A 94 8.06 -4.82 -3.74
CA GLU A 94 7.75 -4.48 -5.14
C GLU A 94 7.28 -3.02 -5.29
N THR A 95 6.43 -2.56 -4.36
CA THR A 95 5.92 -1.19 -4.38
C THR A 95 7.02 -0.16 -4.10
N VAL A 96 7.89 -0.45 -3.14
CA VAL A 96 9.01 0.42 -2.76
C VAL A 96 10.08 0.46 -3.87
N LEU A 97 10.32 -0.64 -4.55
CA LEU A 97 11.28 -0.73 -5.67
C LEU A 97 10.71 -0.23 -7.00
N CYS A 98 9.41 0.09 -7.06
CA CYS A 98 8.76 0.54 -8.29
C CYS A 98 9.43 1.81 -8.85
N LYS A 99 9.83 1.76 -10.13
CA LYS A 99 10.51 2.86 -10.86
C LYS A 99 9.56 3.68 -11.74
N SER A 100 8.26 3.33 -11.80
CA SER A 100 7.27 4.11 -12.56
C SER A 100 7.04 5.48 -11.91
N GLU A 101 6.62 6.47 -12.68
CA GLU A 101 6.31 7.81 -12.15
C GLU A 101 5.11 7.81 -11.21
N SER A 102 4.19 6.86 -11.38
CA SER A 102 2.96 6.80 -10.60
C SER A 102 2.45 5.37 -10.43
N ILE A 103 1.73 5.13 -9.33
CA ILE A 103 1.08 3.85 -9.00
C ILE A 103 -0.42 4.10 -8.90
N VAL A 104 -1.22 3.18 -9.45
CA VAL A 104 -2.69 3.23 -9.37
C VAL A 104 -3.16 2.41 -8.18
N ILE A 105 -3.83 3.07 -7.22
CA ILE A 105 -4.38 2.45 -6.01
C ILE A 105 -5.85 2.84 -5.90
N ALA A 106 -6.75 1.85 -5.79
CA ALA A 106 -8.19 2.06 -5.72
C ALA A 106 -8.73 3.02 -6.80
N SER A 107 -8.28 2.83 -8.05
CA SER A 107 -8.63 3.64 -9.23
C SER A 107 -8.06 5.07 -9.26
N ASN A 108 -7.33 5.50 -8.23
CA ASN A 108 -6.66 6.79 -8.19
C ASN A 108 -5.16 6.63 -8.51
N ARG A 109 -4.61 7.62 -9.21
CA ARG A 109 -3.19 7.65 -9.55
C ARG A 109 -2.43 8.51 -8.55
N TYR A 110 -1.41 7.92 -7.93
CA TYR A 110 -0.55 8.60 -6.94
C TYR A 110 0.90 8.64 -7.44
N PRO A 111 1.63 9.73 -7.21
CA PRO A 111 3.07 9.76 -7.46
C PRO A 111 3.77 8.64 -6.68
N THR A 112 4.69 7.93 -7.33
CA THR A 112 5.40 6.80 -6.71
C THR A 112 6.14 7.21 -5.43
N ALA A 113 6.72 8.41 -5.39
CA ALA A 113 7.38 8.92 -4.20
C ALA A 113 6.44 9.01 -2.97
N VAL A 114 5.17 9.39 -3.19
CA VAL A 114 4.16 9.46 -2.12
C VAL A 114 3.81 8.05 -1.62
N VAL A 115 3.61 7.11 -2.54
CA VAL A 115 3.30 5.71 -2.20
C VAL A 115 4.47 5.10 -1.44
N LYS A 116 5.70 5.22 -1.97
CA LYS A 116 6.93 4.73 -1.34
C LYS A 116 7.09 5.28 0.08
N SER A 117 6.91 6.60 0.28
CA SER A 117 6.99 7.22 1.60
C SER A 117 5.98 6.66 2.61
N LYS A 118 4.77 6.30 2.16
CA LYS A 118 3.77 5.66 3.03
C LYS A 118 4.15 4.22 3.36
N PHE A 119 4.63 3.46 2.37
CA PHE A 119 5.00 2.05 2.54
C PHE A 119 6.22 1.88 3.45
N LEU A 120 7.18 2.78 3.40
CA LEU A 120 8.34 2.79 4.30
C LEU A 120 8.00 3.20 5.75
N LYS A 121 6.78 3.65 6.02
CA LYS A 121 6.27 3.94 7.38
C LYS A 121 5.40 2.83 7.95
N LEU A 122 5.18 1.75 7.19
CA LEU A 122 4.46 0.60 7.70
C LEU A 122 5.26 -0.06 8.83
N ASN A 123 4.53 -0.52 9.83
CA ASN A 123 5.07 -1.30 10.96
C ASN A 123 4.20 -2.54 11.20
N SER A 124 4.59 -3.37 12.15
CA SER A 124 3.88 -4.62 12.53
C SER A 124 2.39 -4.40 12.81
N SER A 125 2.02 -3.34 13.54
CA SER A 125 0.60 -3.03 13.83
C SER A 125 -0.23 -2.72 12.58
N HIS A 126 0.37 -2.08 11.57
CA HIS A 126 -0.31 -1.85 10.29
C HIS A 126 -0.55 -3.16 9.53
N ILE A 127 0.40 -4.11 9.60
CA ILE A 127 0.22 -5.42 8.95
C ILE A 127 -0.84 -6.24 9.68
N GLU A 128 -0.85 -6.23 11.02
CA GLU A 128 -1.91 -6.84 11.83
C GLU A 128 -3.29 -6.32 11.42
N TYR A 129 -3.45 -5.00 11.38
CA TYR A 129 -4.69 -4.36 10.88
C TYR A 129 -5.09 -4.84 9.48
N VAL A 130 -4.12 -4.98 8.55
CA VAL A 130 -4.41 -5.48 7.19
C VAL A 130 -4.89 -6.92 7.21
N ILE A 131 -4.29 -7.78 8.05
CA ILE A 131 -4.72 -9.18 8.25
C ILE A 131 -6.12 -9.23 8.83
N ASP A 132 -6.43 -8.41 9.85
CA ASP A 132 -7.75 -8.33 10.46
C ASP A 132 -8.81 -7.90 9.46
N CYS A 133 -8.54 -6.84 8.69
CA CYS A 133 -9.43 -6.42 7.61
C CYS A 133 -9.65 -7.51 6.56
N PHE A 134 -8.60 -8.29 6.24
CA PHE A 134 -8.71 -9.38 5.27
C PHE A 134 -9.53 -10.54 5.82
N LYS A 135 -9.34 -10.91 7.08
CA LYS A 135 -10.11 -11.98 7.77
C LYS A 135 -11.58 -11.58 8.00
N ALA A 136 -11.83 -10.33 8.36
CA ALA A 136 -13.18 -9.80 8.57
C ALA A 136 -13.96 -9.60 7.26
N ASN A 137 -13.29 -9.64 6.10
CA ASN A 137 -13.95 -9.41 4.82
C ASN A 137 -14.84 -10.58 4.42
N THR A 138 -16.15 -10.37 4.41
CA THR A 138 -17.15 -11.34 3.98
C THR A 138 -17.50 -11.28 2.49
N THR A 139 -16.95 -10.28 1.77
CA THR A 139 -17.22 -10.12 0.34
C THR A 139 -16.17 -10.84 -0.51
N LYS A 140 -16.58 -11.32 -1.70
CA LYS A 140 -15.66 -11.97 -2.63
C LYS A 140 -14.65 -10.96 -3.18
N VAL A 141 -13.38 -11.12 -2.79
CA VAL A 141 -12.28 -10.32 -3.35
C VAL A 141 -11.85 -10.92 -4.70
N HIS A 142 -12.08 -10.20 -5.79
CA HIS A 142 -11.71 -10.65 -7.13
C HIS A 142 -10.20 -10.48 -7.42
N ASN A 143 -9.56 -9.49 -6.82
CA ASN A 143 -8.14 -9.22 -7.01
C ASN A 143 -7.50 -8.92 -5.63
N ILE A 144 -6.92 -9.96 -5.05
CA ILE A 144 -6.30 -9.91 -3.71
C ILE A 144 -5.15 -8.90 -3.69
N LYS A 145 -4.29 -8.89 -4.72
CA LYS A 145 -3.16 -7.95 -4.80
C LYS A 145 -3.60 -6.48 -4.77
N LYS A 146 -4.64 -6.13 -5.54
CA LYS A 146 -5.20 -4.76 -5.54
C LYS A 146 -5.85 -4.41 -4.20
N TYR A 147 -6.52 -5.36 -3.57
CA TYR A 147 -7.12 -5.19 -2.25
C TYR A 147 -6.05 -4.91 -1.20
N LEU A 148 -5.03 -5.77 -1.10
CA LEU A 148 -3.92 -5.61 -0.15
C LEU A 148 -3.15 -4.30 -0.39
N LEU A 149 -2.87 -3.95 -1.65
CA LEU A 149 -2.21 -2.70 -2.00
C LEU A 149 -2.99 -1.47 -1.49
N ALA A 150 -4.32 -1.48 -1.66
CA ALA A 150 -5.18 -0.39 -1.19
C ALA A 150 -5.26 -0.34 0.34
N THR A 151 -5.37 -1.49 1.01
CA THR A 151 -5.44 -1.57 2.46
C THR A 151 -4.12 -1.13 3.11
N LEU A 152 -2.97 -1.61 2.61
CA LEU A 152 -1.64 -1.18 3.06
C LEU A 152 -1.42 0.33 2.87
N PHE A 153 -1.81 0.89 1.72
CA PHE A 153 -1.68 2.32 1.45
C PHE A 153 -2.49 3.18 2.42
N ASN A 154 -3.66 2.69 2.85
CA ASN A 154 -4.55 3.42 3.74
C ASN A 154 -4.27 3.11 5.23
N ALA A 155 -3.65 1.99 5.58
CA ALA A 155 -3.45 1.54 6.95
C ALA A 155 -2.93 2.65 7.89
N PRO A 156 -1.89 3.45 7.55
CA PRO A 156 -1.39 4.49 8.45
C PRO A 156 -2.40 5.60 8.80
N THR A 157 -3.47 5.71 8.03
CA THR A 157 -4.48 6.76 8.21
C THR A 157 -5.83 6.26 8.68
N THR A 158 -6.12 4.96 8.53
CA THR A 158 -7.45 4.39 8.82
C THR A 158 -7.49 3.46 10.02
N MET A 159 -6.35 2.89 10.42
CA MET A 159 -6.25 1.91 11.51
C MET A 159 -6.88 2.41 12.82
N SER A 160 -6.52 3.61 13.29
CA SER A 160 -7.06 4.17 14.51
C SER A 160 -8.58 4.30 14.49
N GLY A 161 -9.13 4.79 13.34
CA GLY A 161 -10.58 4.94 13.17
C GLY A 161 -11.31 3.61 13.12
N TYR A 162 -10.69 2.60 12.53
CA TYR A 162 -11.23 1.25 12.47
C TYR A 162 -11.39 0.65 13.87
N TYR A 163 -10.31 0.59 14.66
CA TYR A 163 -10.37 0.04 16.02
C TYR A 163 -11.27 0.86 16.95
N GLN A 164 -11.33 2.19 16.78
CA GLN A 164 -12.27 3.01 17.51
C GLN A 164 -13.73 2.66 17.19
N ALA A 165 -14.03 2.38 15.92
CA ALA A 165 -15.36 1.96 15.50
C ALA A 165 -15.73 0.58 16.06
N GLU A 166 -14.79 -0.37 16.09
CA GLU A 166 -14.99 -1.68 16.72
C GLU A 166 -15.26 -1.57 18.21
N VAL A 167 -14.46 -0.79 18.95
CA VAL A 167 -14.68 -0.54 20.38
C VAL A 167 -16.05 0.09 20.63
N ASN A 168 -16.47 1.04 19.82
CA ASN A 168 -17.78 1.67 19.95
C ASN A 168 -18.93 0.71 19.64
N HIS A 169 -18.71 -0.24 18.73
CA HIS A 169 -19.70 -1.26 18.40
C HIS A 169 -19.82 -2.30 19.53
N ASP A 170 -18.70 -2.81 20.03
CA ASP A 170 -18.69 -3.88 21.04
C ASP A 170 -19.02 -3.35 22.44
N PHE A 171 -18.66 -2.11 22.72
CA PHE A 171 -18.89 -1.45 24.00
C PHE A 171 -19.61 -0.11 23.85
N PRO A 172 -20.89 -0.10 23.39
CA PRO A 172 -21.62 1.13 23.10
C PRO A 172 -21.83 2.02 24.33
N GLN A 173 -21.74 1.48 25.54
CA GLN A 173 -21.82 2.23 26.79
C GLN A 173 -20.63 3.18 27.03
N PHE A 174 -19.49 2.92 26.37
CA PHE A 174 -18.28 3.75 26.44
C PHE A 174 -18.13 4.70 25.25
N ALA A 175 -19.02 4.58 24.25
CA ALA A 175 -18.98 5.48 23.11
C ALA A 175 -19.27 6.91 23.57
N VAL A 176 -18.35 7.85 23.30
CA VAL A 176 -18.53 9.27 23.60
C VAL A 176 -19.70 9.79 22.78
N LYS A 177 -20.82 10.12 23.44
CA LYS A 177 -21.93 10.82 22.79
C LYS A 177 -21.44 12.24 22.49
N SER A 178 -21.13 12.50 21.23
CA SER A 178 -20.90 13.87 20.75
C SER A 178 -22.23 14.62 20.87
N ASN A 179 -22.31 15.53 21.82
CA ASN A 179 -23.41 16.51 21.92
C ASN A 179 -23.19 17.62 20.89
#